data_21e8e210757d6d705d0dc7f67fb80324
#
_entry.id   21e8e210757d6d705d0dc7f67fb80324
#
_cell.length_a   1.000
_cell.length_b   1.000
_cell.length_c   1.000
_cell.angle_alpha   90.00
_cell.angle_beta   90.00
_cell.angle_gamma   90.00
#
_symmetry.space_group_name_H-M   'P 1'
#
loop_
_entity.id
_entity.type
_entity.pdbx_description
1 polymer ?
#
loop_
_entity_poly.entity_id
_entity_poly.type
_entity_poly.pdbx_seq_one_letter_code
_entity_poly.pdbx_strand_id
1 'polypeptide(L)'
;AQLFASPLQYDDQWNPHPYLAEKWEMAPDGLSLTLHLVKGAKFHDGTPITSEDVAFSIIAIKANHPFKAMYAPVSGVDTPDPYTAVIRLSKPHPAILLCMSPVLCPIMPKHVYGTDPNIRQNPANKAPIGSGPFKFAEWKPGDYIMLEKNKDFFIKGKPHVDRVIIEIIPDMNNRVMAVERGEVDAMPFFDSLREVKRLSGDKNLVATNKGYAGIGSLDWVAFNTGKKPFDDVRVRQAAAYAIDRNFFAKVIMMGLVTPSATPITPFSPFYTKDVNMYDVNLEKAKKLLDEAGYPVKADGTRFTVTVDYAPGSPTTKMMAEYLKPQLAKVGIDAKIRISPDFGTWAERVSNYNFDITTDNVFNWGDPVIGVHRTYSSANIVKGVPCSNTQQYRNPKVDAIMEQAASEVDNEKRAKLYKEFQQIVMNDVPIYFMTTTAYHTIYNKRVGNVPASIWGFLAPYMDVYLKK
;
A
#
# COMPACT_ATOMS: atom_id res chain seq x y z
N ALA A 1 -10.34 -4.79 9.50
CA ALA A 1 -11.42 -5.62 8.95
C ALA A 1 -12.02 -6.60 9.94
N GLN A 2 -11.26 -7.01 10.99
CA GLN A 2 -11.80 -7.97 11.99
C GLN A 2 -12.85 -7.31 12.89
N LEU A 3 -12.61 -6.06 13.29
CA LEU A 3 -13.47 -5.30 14.20
C LEU A 3 -14.56 -4.49 13.48
N PHE A 4 -14.31 -4.08 12.24
CA PHE A 4 -15.23 -3.23 11.48
C PHE A 4 -15.58 -3.90 10.15
N ALA A 5 -16.85 -3.99 9.84
CA ALA A 5 -17.32 -4.34 8.50
C ALA A 5 -17.16 -3.14 7.56
N SER A 6 -17.12 -3.42 6.27
CA SER A 6 -17.15 -2.44 5.18
C SER A 6 -18.38 -2.64 4.32
N PRO A 7 -18.76 -1.70 3.47
CA PRO A 7 -19.86 -1.91 2.54
C PRO A 7 -19.66 -3.13 1.64
N LEU A 8 -18.47 -3.30 1.07
CA LEU A 8 -18.15 -4.37 0.11
C LEU A 8 -16.93 -5.19 0.55
N GLN A 9 -16.80 -6.39 0.00
CA GLN A 9 -15.58 -7.20 0.00
C GLN A 9 -15.06 -7.35 -1.42
N TYR A 10 -13.86 -7.95 -1.58
CA TYR A 10 -13.25 -8.21 -2.87
C TYR A 10 -12.69 -9.63 -2.90
N ASP A 11 -12.76 -10.29 -4.07
CA ASP A 11 -12.07 -11.55 -4.34
C ASP A 11 -10.62 -11.32 -4.81
N ASP A 12 -9.94 -12.37 -5.27
CA ASP A 12 -8.59 -12.31 -5.83
C ASP A 12 -8.57 -11.89 -7.31
N GLN A 13 -9.75 -11.73 -7.95
CA GLN A 13 -9.94 -11.27 -9.32
C GLN A 13 -10.38 -9.80 -9.41
N TRP A 14 -10.30 -9.04 -8.30
CA TRP A 14 -10.73 -7.63 -8.21
C TRP A 14 -12.25 -7.41 -8.31
N ASN A 15 -13.07 -8.45 -8.20
CA ASN A 15 -14.51 -8.28 -8.22
C ASN A 15 -15.02 -7.86 -6.85
N PRO A 16 -15.90 -6.83 -6.77
CA PRO A 16 -16.60 -6.49 -5.55
C PRO A 16 -17.69 -7.50 -5.23
N HIS A 17 -17.86 -7.84 -3.96
CA HIS A 17 -18.88 -8.72 -3.44
C HIS A 17 -19.68 -8.05 -2.33
N PRO A 18 -20.96 -8.42 -2.13
CA PRO A 18 -21.78 -7.95 -1.02
C PRO A 18 -21.11 -8.24 0.33
N TYR A 19 -21.26 -7.28 1.26
CA TYR A 19 -20.88 -7.49 2.66
C TYR A 19 -21.88 -6.78 3.58
N LEU A 20 -21.60 -5.58 4.13
CA LEU A 20 -22.61 -4.82 4.85
C LEU A 20 -23.65 -4.19 3.91
N ALA A 21 -23.28 -3.90 2.67
CA ALA A 21 -24.23 -3.61 1.59
C ALA A 21 -24.53 -4.91 0.84
N GLU A 22 -25.82 -5.32 0.82
CA GLU A 22 -26.30 -6.49 0.07
C GLU A 22 -26.40 -6.20 -1.44
N LYS A 23 -26.54 -4.91 -1.82
CA LYS A 23 -26.66 -4.43 -3.19
C LYS A 23 -26.11 -3.01 -3.30
N TRP A 24 -25.61 -2.66 -4.46
CA TRP A 24 -25.21 -1.29 -4.81
C TRP A 24 -25.56 -0.95 -6.24
N GLU A 25 -25.74 0.34 -6.50
CA GLU A 25 -26.08 0.87 -7.82
C GLU A 25 -25.32 2.17 -8.09
N MET A 26 -24.60 2.21 -9.23
CA MET A 26 -24.00 3.45 -9.73
C MET A 26 -25.02 4.15 -10.63
N ALA A 27 -25.26 5.43 -10.40
CA ALA A 27 -26.09 6.22 -11.30
C ALA A 27 -25.48 6.30 -12.70
N PRO A 28 -26.31 6.40 -13.78
CA PRO A 28 -25.83 6.44 -15.15
C PRO A 28 -24.86 7.59 -15.45
N ASP A 29 -24.99 8.70 -14.73
CA ASP A 29 -24.11 9.88 -14.85
C ASP A 29 -22.79 9.72 -14.06
N GLY A 30 -22.65 8.65 -13.27
CA GLY A 30 -21.51 8.39 -12.42
C GLY A 30 -21.37 9.35 -11.23
N LEU A 31 -22.43 10.12 -10.90
CA LEU A 31 -22.39 11.15 -9.85
C LEU A 31 -23.00 10.70 -8.52
N SER A 32 -23.47 9.48 -8.44
CA SER A 32 -23.88 8.89 -7.15
C SER A 32 -23.72 7.36 -7.12
N LEU A 33 -23.36 6.86 -5.93
CA LEU A 33 -23.34 5.44 -5.60
C LEU A 33 -24.36 5.19 -4.49
N THR A 34 -25.38 4.38 -4.77
CA THR A 34 -26.39 3.96 -3.79
C THR A 34 -25.97 2.61 -3.19
N LEU A 35 -25.95 2.53 -1.86
CA LEU A 35 -25.70 1.30 -1.10
C LEU A 35 -26.98 0.90 -0.37
N HIS A 36 -27.43 -0.35 -0.54
CA HIS A 36 -28.53 -0.95 0.20
C HIS A 36 -27.96 -1.87 1.27
N LEU A 37 -28.21 -1.55 2.54
CA LEU A 37 -27.62 -2.21 3.69
C LEU A 37 -28.39 -3.47 4.10
N VAL A 38 -27.66 -4.45 4.62
CA VAL A 38 -28.23 -5.65 5.25
C VAL A 38 -29.08 -5.21 6.44
N LYS A 39 -30.37 -5.60 6.43
CA LYS A 39 -31.30 -5.30 7.51
C LYS A 39 -30.99 -6.13 8.76
N GLY A 40 -31.06 -5.49 9.92
CA GLY A 40 -30.85 -6.16 11.22
C GLY A 40 -29.38 -6.36 11.59
N ALA A 41 -28.42 -5.86 10.80
CA ALA A 41 -27.02 -5.81 11.20
C ALA A 41 -26.86 -4.90 12.43
N LYS A 42 -25.96 -5.29 13.36
CA LYS A 42 -25.74 -4.60 14.63
C LYS A 42 -24.26 -4.37 14.87
N PHE A 43 -23.96 -3.28 15.57
CA PHE A 43 -22.66 -3.09 16.20
C PHE A 43 -22.42 -4.07 17.35
N HIS A 44 -21.19 -4.13 17.85
CA HIS A 44 -20.80 -5.05 18.93
C HIS A 44 -21.52 -4.79 20.26
N ASP A 45 -22.05 -3.60 20.47
CA ASP A 45 -22.85 -3.20 21.64
C ASP A 45 -24.36 -3.48 21.46
N GLY A 46 -24.76 -4.03 20.31
CA GLY A 46 -26.14 -4.36 20.01
C GLY A 46 -26.93 -3.24 19.30
N THR A 47 -26.36 -2.04 19.14
CA THR A 47 -27.01 -0.94 18.42
C THR A 47 -27.16 -1.28 16.94
N PRO A 48 -28.32 -1.01 16.30
CA PRO A 48 -28.50 -1.24 14.86
C PRO A 48 -27.54 -0.42 14.02
N ILE A 49 -27.03 -1.01 12.93
CA ILE A 49 -26.27 -0.29 11.92
C ILE A 49 -27.23 0.34 10.93
N THR A 50 -27.04 1.63 10.66
CA THR A 50 -27.88 2.40 9.75
C THR A 50 -27.08 3.13 8.69
N SER A 51 -27.79 3.68 7.70
CA SER A 51 -27.20 4.53 6.66
C SER A 51 -26.52 5.79 7.23
N GLU A 52 -26.94 6.27 8.39
CA GLU A 52 -26.29 7.39 9.08
C GLU A 52 -24.88 7.04 9.55
N ASP A 53 -24.63 5.78 9.95
CA ASP A 53 -23.30 5.31 10.34
C ASP A 53 -22.38 5.21 9.11
N VAL A 54 -22.93 4.82 7.96
CA VAL A 54 -22.22 4.82 6.68
C VAL A 54 -21.84 6.26 6.29
N ALA A 55 -22.79 7.19 6.36
CA ALA A 55 -22.56 8.60 6.07
C ALA A 55 -21.50 9.19 7.00
N PHE A 56 -21.62 8.97 8.30
CA PHE A 56 -20.63 9.38 9.29
C PHE A 56 -19.23 8.84 8.98
N SER A 57 -19.13 7.54 8.70
CA SER A 57 -17.84 6.87 8.45
C SER A 57 -17.15 7.42 7.23
N ILE A 58 -17.85 7.60 6.11
CA ILE A 58 -17.28 8.15 4.87
C ILE A 58 -16.75 9.58 5.09
N ILE A 59 -17.53 10.44 5.76
CA ILE A 59 -17.12 11.82 6.06
C ILE A 59 -15.95 11.86 7.04
N ALA A 60 -15.96 11.01 8.06
CA ALA A 60 -14.84 10.90 9.01
C ALA A 60 -13.54 10.43 8.33
N ILE A 61 -13.62 9.46 7.42
CA ILE A 61 -12.48 8.96 6.63
C ILE A 61 -11.98 10.08 5.70
N LYS A 62 -12.89 10.76 4.99
CA LYS A 62 -12.54 11.91 4.13
C LYS A 62 -11.78 13.00 4.88
N ALA A 63 -12.12 13.22 6.16
CA ALA A 63 -11.45 14.25 6.98
C ALA A 63 -10.12 13.79 7.56
N ASN A 64 -10.00 12.51 7.98
CA ASN A 64 -8.94 12.08 8.91
C ASN A 64 -7.99 11.00 8.35
N HIS A 65 -8.38 10.22 7.34
CA HIS A 65 -7.58 9.11 6.85
C HIS A 65 -6.32 9.59 6.10
N PRO A 66 -5.16 8.91 6.18
CA PRO A 66 -3.97 9.26 5.40
C PRO A 66 -4.23 9.30 3.88
N PHE A 67 -5.12 8.45 3.38
CA PHE A 67 -5.54 8.41 1.97
C PHE A 67 -6.85 9.16 1.71
N LYS A 68 -7.14 10.19 2.49
CA LYS A 68 -8.38 10.99 2.38
C LYS A 68 -8.67 11.51 0.97
N ALA A 69 -7.63 11.68 0.13
CA ALA A 69 -7.77 12.07 -1.27
C ALA A 69 -8.62 11.09 -2.09
N MET A 70 -8.71 9.81 -1.70
CA MET A 70 -9.58 8.82 -2.34
C MET A 70 -11.08 9.17 -2.22
N TYR A 71 -11.45 9.99 -1.24
CA TYR A 71 -12.82 10.49 -1.05
C TYR A 71 -12.96 11.96 -1.46
N ALA A 72 -11.97 12.58 -2.12
CA ALA A 72 -12.05 13.98 -2.53
C ALA A 72 -13.30 14.32 -3.37
N PRO A 73 -13.74 13.46 -4.33
CA PRO A 73 -14.96 13.71 -5.08
C PRO A 73 -16.27 13.57 -4.30
N VAL A 74 -16.27 12.96 -3.11
CA VAL A 74 -17.49 12.82 -2.31
C VAL A 74 -17.94 14.19 -1.80
N SER A 75 -19.10 14.66 -2.26
CA SER A 75 -19.72 15.94 -1.83
C SER A 75 -20.61 15.80 -0.61
N GLY A 76 -21.16 14.61 -0.38
CA GLY A 76 -22.04 14.28 0.75
C GLY A 76 -22.53 12.86 0.68
N VAL A 77 -23.27 12.44 1.69
CA VAL A 77 -23.97 11.14 1.72
C VAL A 77 -25.39 11.39 2.23
N ASP A 78 -26.38 11.10 1.39
CA ASP A 78 -27.79 11.17 1.77
C ASP A 78 -28.23 9.84 2.41
N THR A 79 -29.12 9.93 3.38
CA THR A 79 -29.67 8.79 4.13
C THR A 79 -31.21 8.84 4.09
N PRO A 80 -31.83 8.51 2.93
CA PRO A 80 -33.27 8.65 2.75
C PRO A 80 -34.10 7.72 3.66
N ASP A 81 -33.52 6.62 4.06
CA ASP A 81 -34.03 5.67 5.04
C ASP A 81 -32.90 4.98 5.81
N PRO A 82 -33.19 4.23 6.90
CA PRO A 82 -32.16 3.61 7.72
C PRO A 82 -31.25 2.59 7.00
N TYR A 83 -31.63 2.11 5.83
CA TYR A 83 -30.90 1.05 5.11
C TYR A 83 -30.42 1.46 3.73
N THR A 84 -30.61 2.73 3.35
CA THR A 84 -30.16 3.26 2.06
C THR A 84 -29.21 4.44 2.28
N ALA A 85 -27.97 4.32 1.80
CA ALA A 85 -26.98 5.41 1.79
C ALA A 85 -26.64 5.78 0.34
N VAL A 86 -26.80 7.07 -0.02
CA VAL A 86 -26.53 7.59 -1.37
C VAL A 86 -25.31 8.50 -1.30
N ILE A 87 -24.18 8.00 -1.76
CA ILE A 87 -22.91 8.74 -1.81
C ILE A 87 -22.95 9.67 -3.02
N ARG A 88 -22.93 10.98 -2.79
CA ARG A 88 -22.92 12.01 -3.84
C ARG A 88 -21.50 12.36 -4.24
N LEU A 89 -21.26 12.46 -5.53
CA LEU A 89 -19.95 12.77 -6.12
C LEU A 89 -20.01 14.08 -6.90
N SER A 90 -19.03 14.93 -6.73
CA SER A 90 -18.87 16.19 -7.48
C SER A 90 -18.39 15.99 -8.93
N LYS A 91 -17.80 14.81 -9.19
CA LYS A 91 -17.37 14.32 -10.51
C LYS A 91 -17.33 12.79 -10.48
N PRO A 92 -17.39 12.12 -11.64
CA PRO A 92 -17.27 10.66 -11.69
C PRO A 92 -16.00 10.18 -10.97
N HIS A 93 -16.08 9.03 -10.30
CA HIS A 93 -14.99 8.47 -9.51
C HIS A 93 -14.91 6.94 -9.68
N PRO A 94 -14.17 6.45 -10.70
CA PRO A 94 -14.15 5.02 -11.04
C PRO A 94 -13.61 4.13 -9.90
N ALA A 95 -12.79 4.66 -8.99
CA ALA A 95 -12.26 3.91 -7.85
C ALA A 95 -13.21 3.87 -6.63
N ILE A 96 -14.40 4.48 -6.68
CA ILE A 96 -15.27 4.61 -5.51
C ILE A 96 -15.70 3.24 -4.95
N LEU A 97 -15.96 2.24 -5.80
CA LEU A 97 -16.30 0.90 -5.33
C LEU A 97 -15.14 0.25 -4.56
N LEU A 98 -13.90 0.42 -5.02
CA LEU A 98 -12.74 -0.09 -4.30
C LEU A 98 -12.54 0.63 -2.96
N CYS A 99 -12.87 1.92 -2.91
CA CYS A 99 -12.85 2.67 -1.64
C CYS A 99 -13.83 2.10 -0.61
N MET A 100 -14.88 1.35 -1.01
CA MET A 100 -15.83 0.70 -0.10
C MET A 100 -15.32 -0.62 0.49
N SER A 101 -14.06 -0.99 0.28
CA SER A 101 -13.46 -2.26 0.71
C SER A 101 -13.05 -2.29 2.20
N PRO A 102 -12.77 -3.47 2.78
CA PRO A 102 -12.52 -3.65 4.21
C PRO A 102 -11.35 -2.82 4.78
N VAL A 103 -10.36 -2.54 3.95
CA VAL A 103 -9.16 -1.79 4.35
C VAL A 103 -9.38 -0.28 4.31
N LEU A 104 -10.30 0.19 3.45
CA LEU A 104 -10.45 1.59 3.09
C LEU A 104 -11.71 2.24 3.66
N CYS A 105 -12.75 1.45 4.00
CA CYS A 105 -14.03 1.95 4.49
C CYS A 105 -14.57 1.17 5.70
N PRO A 106 -13.93 1.26 6.87
CA PRO A 106 -14.51 0.71 8.09
C PRO A 106 -15.78 1.47 8.47
N ILE A 107 -16.91 0.77 8.68
CA ILE A 107 -18.15 1.38 9.16
C ILE A 107 -18.13 1.46 10.68
N MET A 108 -18.08 2.69 11.17
CA MET A 108 -17.92 3.04 12.57
C MET A 108 -19.25 3.49 13.18
N PRO A 109 -19.55 3.16 14.45
CA PRO A 109 -20.76 3.61 15.12
C PRO A 109 -20.70 5.13 15.38
N LYS A 110 -21.65 5.87 14.78
CA LYS A 110 -21.77 7.32 14.92
C LYS A 110 -21.97 7.73 16.39
N HIS A 111 -22.72 6.95 17.16
CA HIS A 111 -23.00 7.21 18.58
C HIS A 111 -21.75 7.11 19.47
N VAL A 112 -20.71 6.40 19.04
CA VAL A 112 -19.43 6.25 19.75
C VAL A 112 -18.40 7.26 19.25
N TYR A 113 -18.15 7.29 17.95
CA TYR A 113 -17.06 8.06 17.34
C TYR A 113 -17.48 9.48 16.91
N GLY A 114 -18.78 9.76 16.84
CA GLY A 114 -19.32 11.08 16.52
C GLY A 114 -19.46 12.02 17.71
N THR A 115 -19.14 11.57 18.91
CA THR A 115 -19.23 12.35 20.15
C THR A 115 -18.06 13.29 20.36
N ASP A 116 -16.91 13.04 19.70
CA ASP A 116 -15.70 13.84 19.79
C ASP A 116 -15.27 14.29 18.38
N PRO A 117 -15.09 15.61 18.14
CA PRO A 117 -14.60 16.10 16.85
C PRO A 117 -13.19 15.60 16.52
N ASN A 118 -12.39 15.20 17.51
CA ASN A 118 -11.07 14.61 17.33
C ASN A 118 -11.12 13.08 17.39
N ILE A 119 -11.62 12.46 16.33
CA ILE A 119 -11.75 11.00 16.23
C ILE A 119 -10.45 10.23 16.50
N ARG A 120 -9.28 10.83 16.24
CA ARG A 120 -7.97 10.21 16.47
C ARG A 120 -7.64 10.06 17.96
N GLN A 121 -8.23 10.88 18.82
CA GLN A 121 -8.05 10.84 20.27
C GLN A 121 -9.23 10.23 21.01
N ASN A 122 -10.24 9.75 20.27
CA ASN A 122 -11.42 9.13 20.87
C ASN A 122 -11.00 7.96 21.78
N PRO A 123 -11.46 7.91 23.05
CA PRO A 123 -11.13 6.83 23.99
C PRO A 123 -11.48 5.43 23.49
N ALA A 124 -12.52 5.31 22.66
CA ALA A 124 -12.91 4.05 22.02
C ALA A 124 -11.84 3.46 21.09
N ASN A 125 -10.81 4.22 20.70
CA ASN A 125 -9.68 3.68 19.94
C ASN A 125 -8.86 2.64 20.74
N LYS A 126 -8.97 2.61 22.06
CA LYS A 126 -8.29 1.63 22.95
C LYS A 126 -9.13 0.38 23.19
N ALA A 127 -10.45 0.49 23.08
CA ALA A 127 -11.39 -0.60 23.21
C ALA A 127 -12.52 -0.43 22.18
N PRO A 128 -12.25 -0.71 20.89
CA PRO A 128 -13.13 -0.33 19.80
C PRO A 128 -14.43 -1.14 19.79
N ILE A 129 -15.53 -0.43 19.62
CA ILE A 129 -16.83 -0.99 19.29
C ILE A 129 -16.98 -0.94 17.77
N GLY A 130 -17.12 -2.08 17.14
CA GLY A 130 -17.17 -2.21 15.69
C GLY A 130 -18.40 -2.96 15.21
N SER A 131 -18.36 -3.34 13.93
CA SER A 131 -19.43 -4.01 13.19
C SER A 131 -18.97 -5.34 12.56
N GLY A 132 -17.73 -5.74 12.82
CA GLY A 132 -17.06 -6.86 12.16
C GLY A 132 -17.35 -8.23 12.79
N PRO A 133 -16.73 -9.29 12.22
CA PRO A 133 -16.94 -10.66 12.65
C PRO A 133 -16.37 -10.96 14.05
N PHE A 134 -15.47 -10.14 14.55
CA PHE A 134 -14.90 -10.30 15.90
C PHE A 134 -15.07 -9.04 16.71
N LYS A 135 -15.23 -9.21 18.04
CA LYS A 135 -15.30 -8.14 19.04
C LYS A 135 -13.94 -7.99 19.72
N PHE A 136 -13.59 -6.77 20.08
CA PHE A 136 -12.43 -6.52 20.93
C PHE A 136 -12.65 -7.16 22.32
N ALA A 137 -11.68 -7.90 22.80
CA ALA A 137 -11.68 -8.50 24.13
C ALA A 137 -10.62 -7.89 25.03
N GLU A 138 -9.35 -7.87 24.58
CA GLU A 138 -8.25 -7.39 25.38
C GLU A 138 -7.10 -6.87 24.50
N TRP A 139 -6.38 -5.88 25.00
CA TRP A 139 -5.10 -5.43 24.45
C TRP A 139 -4.08 -5.31 25.58
N LYS A 140 -3.05 -6.16 25.53
CA LYS A 140 -1.88 -6.08 26.39
C LYS A 140 -0.72 -5.47 25.59
N PRO A 141 -0.40 -4.19 25.80
CA PRO A 141 0.60 -3.48 25.01
C PRO A 141 1.96 -4.21 25.00
N GLY A 142 2.51 -4.43 23.80
CA GLY A 142 3.79 -5.12 23.60
C GLY A 142 3.73 -6.65 23.66
N ASP A 143 2.56 -7.25 23.96
CA ASP A 143 2.35 -8.67 24.06
C ASP A 143 1.34 -9.17 23.02
N TYR A 144 0.04 -8.88 23.20
CA TYR A 144 -0.99 -9.32 22.24
C TYR A 144 -2.23 -8.43 22.19
N ILE A 145 -3.03 -8.65 21.14
CA ILE A 145 -4.42 -8.18 21.03
C ILE A 145 -5.30 -9.43 20.88
N MET A 146 -6.32 -9.55 21.73
CA MET A 146 -7.29 -10.65 21.68
C MET A 146 -8.64 -10.16 21.19
N LEU A 147 -9.18 -10.89 20.22
CA LEU A 147 -10.51 -10.68 19.66
C LEU A 147 -11.34 -11.93 19.88
N GLU A 148 -12.62 -11.76 20.21
CA GLU A 148 -13.58 -12.85 20.39
C GLU A 148 -14.63 -12.83 19.28
N LYS A 149 -15.18 -14.02 18.99
CA LYS A 149 -16.27 -14.20 18.01
C LYS A 149 -17.45 -13.30 18.30
N ASN A 150 -17.89 -12.55 17.31
CA ASN A 150 -19.16 -11.86 17.33
C ASN A 150 -20.30 -12.86 17.04
N LYS A 151 -21.00 -13.29 18.09
CA LYS A 151 -22.10 -14.26 17.97
C LYS A 151 -23.34 -13.67 17.26
N ASP A 152 -23.46 -12.34 17.27
CA ASP A 152 -24.55 -11.60 16.64
C ASP A 152 -24.16 -11.04 15.26
N PHE A 153 -23.11 -11.61 14.65
CA PHE A 153 -22.65 -11.17 13.34
C PHE A 153 -23.71 -11.41 12.28
N PHE A 154 -23.93 -10.42 11.41
CA PHE A 154 -25.06 -10.42 10.46
C PHE A 154 -24.97 -11.53 9.38
N ILE A 155 -23.80 -12.17 9.19
CA ILE A 155 -23.66 -13.34 8.32
C ILE A 155 -23.78 -14.61 9.19
N LYS A 156 -24.89 -15.33 9.03
CA LYS A 156 -25.21 -16.54 9.83
C LYS A 156 -24.10 -17.61 9.71
N GLY A 157 -23.74 -18.19 10.86
CA GLY A 157 -22.73 -19.26 10.93
C GLY A 157 -21.30 -18.78 10.88
N LYS A 158 -21.08 -17.49 10.81
CA LYS A 158 -19.74 -16.86 10.79
C LYS A 158 -19.51 -16.03 12.08
N PRO A 159 -18.23 -15.79 12.43
CA PRO A 159 -17.01 -16.48 11.99
C PRO A 159 -16.96 -17.94 12.52
N HIS A 160 -16.06 -18.76 11.95
CA HIS A 160 -15.94 -20.17 12.38
C HIS A 160 -15.08 -20.33 13.64
N VAL A 161 -13.98 -19.58 13.76
CA VAL A 161 -13.10 -19.63 14.94
C VAL A 161 -13.69 -18.77 16.07
N ASP A 162 -13.44 -19.18 17.33
CA ASP A 162 -13.97 -18.49 18.50
C ASP A 162 -13.13 -17.30 18.94
N ARG A 163 -11.83 -17.32 18.64
CA ARG A 163 -10.87 -16.26 18.99
C ARG A 163 -9.85 -16.03 17.90
N VAL A 164 -9.36 -14.80 17.84
CA VAL A 164 -8.16 -14.40 17.10
C VAL A 164 -7.22 -13.72 18.09
N ILE A 165 -6.01 -14.26 18.25
CA ILE A 165 -4.96 -13.67 19.07
C ILE A 165 -3.89 -13.16 18.14
N ILE A 166 -3.62 -11.86 18.19
CA ILE A 166 -2.59 -11.20 17.39
C ILE A 166 -1.40 -10.97 18.33
N GLU A 167 -0.43 -11.85 18.28
CA GLU A 167 0.78 -11.75 19.09
C GLU A 167 1.76 -10.72 18.51
N ILE A 168 2.37 -9.94 19.39
CA ILE A 168 3.36 -8.92 19.04
C ILE A 168 4.74 -9.46 19.36
N ILE A 169 5.40 -10.06 18.36
CA ILE A 169 6.74 -10.64 18.47
C ILE A 169 7.72 -9.78 17.64
N PRO A 170 8.46 -8.84 18.26
CA PRO A 170 9.33 -7.91 17.53
C PRO A 170 10.50 -8.59 16.83
N ASP A 171 11.12 -9.57 17.47
CA ASP A 171 12.28 -10.28 16.93
C ASP A 171 11.87 -11.27 15.82
N MET A 172 12.56 -11.21 14.68
CA MET A 172 12.26 -12.03 13.51
C MET A 172 12.51 -13.51 13.77
N ASN A 173 13.59 -13.88 14.47
CA ASN A 173 13.92 -15.27 14.72
C ASN A 173 12.89 -15.90 15.65
N ASN A 174 12.42 -15.15 16.67
CA ASN A 174 11.37 -15.61 17.56
C ASN A 174 10.04 -15.79 16.80
N ARG A 175 9.68 -14.91 15.86
CA ARG A 175 8.51 -15.12 14.99
C ARG A 175 8.61 -16.39 14.17
N VAL A 176 9.78 -16.63 13.58
CA VAL A 176 10.05 -17.84 12.81
C VAL A 176 9.92 -19.09 13.68
N MET A 177 10.53 -19.09 14.87
CA MET A 177 10.41 -20.22 15.81
C MET A 177 8.97 -20.47 16.26
N ALA A 178 8.21 -19.43 16.53
CA ALA A 178 6.80 -19.55 16.96
C ALA A 178 5.93 -20.22 15.88
N VAL A 179 6.09 -19.85 14.59
CA VAL A 179 5.34 -20.52 13.52
C VAL A 179 5.79 -21.96 13.28
N GLU A 180 7.07 -22.26 13.39
CA GLU A 180 7.61 -23.62 13.24
C GLU A 180 7.12 -24.56 14.35
N ARG A 181 7.06 -24.07 15.59
CA ARG A 181 6.54 -24.83 16.74
C ARG A 181 5.01 -24.92 16.75
N GLY A 182 4.32 -24.21 15.87
CA GLY A 182 2.87 -24.13 15.85
C GLY A 182 2.29 -23.36 17.03
N GLU A 183 3.08 -22.51 17.68
CA GLU A 183 2.65 -21.58 18.73
C GLU A 183 1.76 -20.48 18.12
N VAL A 184 2.08 -20.05 16.89
CA VAL A 184 1.22 -19.21 16.07
C VAL A 184 0.78 -19.93 14.78
N ASP A 185 -0.43 -19.64 14.33
CA ASP A 185 -1.04 -20.30 13.17
C ASP A 185 -0.65 -19.65 11.84
N ALA A 186 -0.39 -18.37 11.84
CA ALA A 186 -0.04 -17.62 10.62
C ALA A 186 0.85 -16.40 10.92
N MET A 187 1.75 -16.13 10.00
CA MET A 187 2.66 -14.98 10.01
C MET A 187 2.55 -14.25 8.67
N PRO A 188 1.65 -13.25 8.55
CA PRO A 188 1.51 -12.45 7.34
C PRO A 188 2.59 -11.37 7.25
N PHE A 189 2.72 -10.75 6.07
CA PHE A 189 3.66 -9.65 5.78
C PHE A 189 5.13 -10.01 6.04
N PHE A 190 5.45 -11.27 5.84
CA PHE A 190 6.80 -11.76 6.06
C PHE A 190 7.66 -11.56 4.81
N ASP A 191 8.79 -10.85 4.93
CA ASP A 191 9.65 -10.42 3.81
C ASP A 191 11.09 -10.96 3.87
N SER A 192 11.40 -11.85 4.83
CA SER A 192 12.70 -12.52 4.88
C SER A 192 12.76 -13.68 3.89
N LEU A 193 13.29 -13.42 2.70
CA LEU A 193 13.32 -14.39 1.59
C LEU A 193 14.07 -15.68 1.94
N ARG A 194 15.14 -15.57 2.72
CA ARG A 194 15.90 -16.73 3.20
C ARG A 194 15.00 -17.66 4.01
N GLU A 195 14.27 -17.09 4.96
CA GLU A 195 13.36 -17.83 5.82
C GLU A 195 12.12 -18.32 5.06
N VAL A 196 11.58 -17.53 4.13
CA VAL A 196 10.50 -17.99 3.24
C VAL A 196 10.92 -19.27 2.51
N LYS A 197 12.13 -19.27 1.90
CA LYS A 197 12.65 -20.45 1.20
C LYS A 197 12.83 -21.63 2.13
N ARG A 198 13.35 -21.41 3.34
CA ARG A 198 13.55 -22.47 4.34
C ARG A 198 12.22 -23.04 4.82
N LEU A 199 11.27 -22.18 5.22
CA LEU A 199 9.96 -22.56 5.74
C LEU A 199 9.06 -23.20 4.68
N SER A 200 9.25 -22.87 3.40
CA SER A 200 8.54 -23.54 2.29
C SER A 200 8.86 -25.03 2.17
N GLY A 201 9.97 -25.49 2.75
CA GLY A 201 10.34 -26.91 2.83
C GLY A 201 9.73 -27.66 4.02
N ASP A 202 9.10 -26.97 4.97
CA ASP A 202 8.48 -27.61 6.14
C ASP A 202 7.17 -28.30 5.75
N LYS A 203 7.04 -29.57 6.18
CA LYS A 203 5.86 -30.41 5.86
C LYS A 203 4.56 -29.89 6.45
N ASN A 204 4.60 -29.11 7.53
CA ASN A 204 3.45 -28.60 8.26
C ASN A 204 3.06 -27.18 7.85
N LEU A 205 3.93 -26.48 7.11
CA LEU A 205 3.76 -25.10 6.76
C LEU A 205 3.44 -24.90 5.26
N VAL A 206 2.85 -23.77 4.96
CA VAL A 206 2.64 -23.25 3.60
C VAL A 206 3.18 -21.85 3.55
N ALA A 207 3.99 -21.55 2.55
CA ALA A 207 4.39 -20.20 2.20
C ALA A 207 3.63 -19.76 0.95
N THR A 208 2.97 -18.60 0.99
CA THR A 208 2.23 -18.05 -0.15
C THR A 208 2.45 -16.55 -0.28
N ASN A 209 2.54 -16.05 -1.51
CA ASN A 209 2.54 -14.63 -1.84
C ASN A 209 1.16 -14.11 -2.30
N LYS A 210 0.11 -14.93 -2.21
CA LYS A 210 -1.26 -14.52 -2.51
C LYS A 210 -1.79 -13.55 -1.45
N GLY A 211 -2.69 -12.64 -1.86
CA GLY A 211 -3.36 -11.73 -0.95
C GLY A 211 -2.66 -10.37 -0.77
N TYR A 212 -1.70 -10.03 -1.63
CA TYR A 212 -0.99 -8.75 -1.57
C TYR A 212 -1.22 -7.86 -2.80
N ALA A 213 -2.07 -8.28 -3.73
CA ALA A 213 -2.33 -7.56 -4.98
C ALA A 213 -2.95 -6.17 -4.73
N GLY A 214 -3.89 -6.06 -3.77
CA GLY A 214 -4.53 -4.80 -3.40
C GLY A 214 -3.57 -3.82 -2.70
N ILE A 215 -2.58 -4.33 -1.98
CA ILE A 215 -1.52 -3.50 -1.40
C ILE A 215 -0.59 -3.00 -2.51
N GLY A 216 -0.23 -3.88 -3.45
CA GLY A 216 0.57 -3.55 -4.62
C GLY A 216 1.89 -2.88 -4.26
N SER A 217 2.66 -3.49 -3.37
CA SER A 217 3.92 -2.92 -2.88
C SER A 217 5.02 -2.98 -3.93
N LEU A 218 5.77 -1.87 -4.06
CA LEU A 218 6.91 -1.72 -4.96
C LEU A 218 8.12 -1.21 -4.18
N ASP A 219 9.26 -1.83 -4.38
CA ASP A 219 10.54 -1.37 -3.87
C ASP A 219 11.16 -0.38 -4.86
N TRP A 220 11.63 0.75 -4.38
CA TRP A 220 12.06 1.84 -5.22
C TRP A 220 13.31 2.56 -4.75
N VAL A 221 13.91 3.30 -5.68
CA VAL A 221 15.02 4.24 -5.48
C VAL A 221 14.53 5.61 -5.91
N ALA A 222 14.29 6.52 -4.97
CA ALA A 222 13.83 7.87 -5.26
C ALA A 222 15.00 8.85 -5.29
N PHE A 223 15.01 9.75 -6.29
CA PHE A 223 15.98 10.83 -6.46
C PHE A 223 15.35 12.16 -6.04
N ASN A 224 16.06 12.98 -5.30
CA ASN A 224 15.58 14.32 -4.97
C ASN A 224 15.73 15.25 -6.19
N THR A 225 14.64 15.40 -6.96
CA THR A 225 14.64 16.20 -8.20
C THR A 225 14.70 17.70 -7.98
N GLY A 226 14.51 18.17 -6.74
CA GLY A 226 14.66 19.56 -6.36
C GLY A 226 16.08 19.99 -6.00
N LYS A 227 17.07 19.08 -6.10
CA LYS A 227 18.45 19.31 -5.64
C LYS A 227 19.45 18.74 -6.62
N LYS A 228 20.58 19.48 -6.84
CA LYS A 228 21.73 18.96 -7.61
C LYS A 228 22.32 17.73 -6.91
N PRO A 229 22.79 16.74 -7.67
CA PRO A 229 22.85 16.70 -9.13
C PRO A 229 21.58 16.12 -9.78
N PHE A 230 20.57 15.69 -9.00
CA PHE A 230 19.37 14.99 -9.49
C PHE A 230 18.26 15.92 -9.99
N ASP A 231 18.44 17.22 -9.99
CA ASP A 231 17.60 18.18 -10.73
C ASP A 231 17.71 17.98 -12.26
N ASP A 232 18.84 17.48 -12.74
CA ASP A 232 19.05 17.12 -14.15
C ASP A 232 18.55 15.70 -14.46
N VAL A 233 17.62 15.57 -15.40
CA VAL A 233 17.06 14.27 -15.82
C VAL A 233 18.13 13.33 -16.37
N ARG A 234 19.16 13.84 -17.04
CA ARG A 234 20.27 13.04 -17.60
C ARG A 234 21.04 12.32 -16.50
N VAL A 235 21.22 12.94 -15.35
CA VAL A 235 21.89 12.31 -14.19
C VAL A 235 21.01 11.19 -13.61
N ARG A 236 19.70 11.38 -13.51
CA ARG A 236 18.78 10.34 -13.04
C ARG A 236 18.73 9.16 -14.02
N GLN A 237 18.68 9.44 -15.32
CA GLN A 237 18.74 8.41 -16.37
C GLN A 237 20.07 7.65 -16.35
N ALA A 238 21.20 8.35 -16.14
CA ALA A 238 22.51 7.71 -16.01
C ALA A 238 22.57 6.77 -14.81
N ALA A 239 22.06 7.17 -13.66
CA ALA A 239 21.93 6.30 -12.49
C ALA A 239 21.06 5.07 -12.80
N ALA A 240 19.93 5.25 -13.49
CA ALA A 240 19.03 4.17 -13.90
C ALA A 240 19.73 3.16 -14.84
N TYR A 241 20.51 3.62 -15.83
CA TYR A 241 21.30 2.73 -16.72
C TYR A 241 22.47 2.03 -16.01
N ALA A 242 22.89 2.48 -14.85
CA ALA A 242 23.95 1.84 -14.08
C ALA A 242 23.47 0.71 -13.16
N ILE A 243 22.16 0.67 -12.84
CA ILE A 243 21.57 -0.24 -11.85
C ILE A 243 20.98 -1.46 -12.55
N ASP A 244 21.45 -2.66 -12.21
CA ASP A 244 20.91 -3.93 -12.71
C ASP A 244 19.79 -4.46 -11.80
N ARG A 245 18.54 -4.05 -12.10
CA ARG A 245 17.35 -4.55 -11.37
C ARG A 245 17.12 -6.04 -11.55
N ASN A 246 17.50 -6.60 -12.71
CA ASN A 246 17.30 -8.02 -12.99
C ASN A 246 18.26 -8.88 -12.16
N PHE A 247 19.51 -8.45 -12.02
CA PHE A 247 20.47 -9.10 -11.13
C PHE A 247 19.99 -9.00 -9.67
N PHE A 248 19.54 -7.83 -9.25
CA PHE A 248 18.98 -7.65 -7.91
C PHE A 248 17.83 -8.64 -7.65
N ALA A 249 16.84 -8.71 -8.53
CA ALA A 249 15.69 -9.60 -8.37
C ALA A 249 16.06 -11.08 -8.40
N LYS A 250 16.91 -11.50 -9.37
CA LYS A 250 17.22 -12.91 -9.59
C LYS A 250 18.25 -13.47 -8.61
N VAL A 251 19.26 -12.67 -8.26
CA VAL A 251 20.40 -13.12 -7.44
C VAL A 251 20.24 -12.65 -5.99
N ILE A 252 20.14 -11.35 -5.77
CA ILE A 252 20.06 -10.80 -4.40
C ILE A 252 18.74 -11.21 -3.73
N MET A 253 17.64 -11.11 -4.45
CA MET A 253 16.30 -11.49 -3.98
C MET A 253 15.91 -12.93 -4.32
N MET A 254 16.89 -13.78 -4.70
CA MET A 254 16.76 -15.22 -4.94
C MET A 254 15.63 -15.62 -5.92
N GLY A 255 15.22 -14.72 -6.82
CA GLY A 255 14.12 -14.95 -7.75
C GLY A 255 12.72 -14.98 -7.13
N LEU A 256 12.57 -14.60 -5.86
CA LEU A 256 11.30 -14.61 -5.13
C LEU A 256 10.49 -13.31 -5.28
N VAL A 257 10.98 -12.38 -6.09
CA VAL A 257 10.33 -11.10 -6.41
C VAL A 257 10.22 -10.92 -7.92
N THR A 258 9.25 -10.12 -8.34
CA THR A 258 9.10 -9.73 -9.74
C THR A 258 9.80 -8.40 -9.97
N PRO A 259 10.71 -8.29 -10.96
CA PRO A 259 11.23 -7.00 -11.37
C PRO A 259 10.10 -6.06 -11.76
N SER A 260 10.11 -4.84 -11.25
CA SER A 260 9.14 -3.81 -11.60
C SER A 260 9.85 -2.61 -12.21
N ALA A 261 9.24 -2.02 -13.23
CA ALA A 261 9.84 -0.91 -13.94
C ALA A 261 9.00 0.36 -13.88
N THR A 262 7.79 0.31 -13.36
CA THR A 262 6.83 1.42 -13.45
C THR A 262 6.21 1.77 -12.10
N PRO A 263 5.63 2.99 -11.96
CA PRO A 263 4.95 3.41 -10.74
C PRO A 263 3.69 2.60 -10.41
N ILE A 264 3.18 1.81 -11.36
CA ILE A 264 2.02 0.96 -11.17
C ILE A 264 2.48 -0.49 -11.05
N THR A 265 2.00 -1.20 -10.02
CA THR A 265 2.35 -2.59 -9.75
C THR A 265 1.94 -3.52 -10.91
N PRO A 266 2.73 -4.57 -11.22
CA PRO A 266 2.36 -5.57 -12.22
C PRO A 266 1.03 -6.31 -11.95
N PHE A 267 0.49 -6.20 -10.73
CA PHE A 267 -0.80 -6.79 -10.36
C PHE A 267 -2.00 -5.91 -10.75
N SER A 268 -1.77 -4.66 -11.14
CA SER A 268 -2.82 -3.72 -11.54
C SER A 268 -3.24 -3.93 -13.01
N PRO A 269 -4.53 -3.80 -13.36
CA PRO A 269 -4.99 -3.80 -14.74
C PRO A 269 -4.44 -2.61 -15.56
N PHE A 270 -3.92 -1.57 -14.90
CA PHE A 270 -3.33 -0.38 -15.54
C PHE A 270 -1.82 -0.48 -15.76
N TYR A 271 -1.21 -1.60 -15.43
CA TYR A 271 0.23 -1.82 -15.64
C TYR A 271 0.58 -1.88 -17.12
N THR A 272 1.71 -1.32 -17.50
CA THR A 272 2.29 -1.46 -18.85
C THR A 272 3.77 -1.80 -18.80
N LYS A 273 4.23 -2.60 -19.78
CA LYS A 273 5.66 -2.83 -20.04
C LYS A 273 6.20 -1.92 -21.14
N ASP A 274 5.33 -1.14 -21.80
CA ASP A 274 5.71 -0.27 -22.90
C ASP A 274 6.29 1.06 -22.35
N VAL A 275 7.42 0.95 -21.73
CA VAL A 275 8.20 2.03 -21.12
C VAL A 275 9.69 1.80 -21.31
N ASN A 276 10.52 2.83 -21.10
CA ASN A 276 11.96 2.64 -21.05
C ASN A 276 12.34 1.81 -19.81
N MET A 277 12.82 0.61 -20.03
CA MET A 277 13.18 -0.34 -18.98
C MET A 277 14.54 -0.07 -18.33
N TYR A 278 15.36 0.81 -18.92
CA TYR A 278 16.72 1.09 -18.44
C TYR A 278 17.55 -0.18 -18.26
N ASP A 279 17.65 -0.99 -19.30
CA ASP A 279 18.60 -2.09 -19.31
C ASP A 279 20.02 -1.56 -19.13
N VAL A 280 20.85 -2.29 -18.39
CA VAL A 280 22.19 -1.85 -18.00
C VAL A 280 23.00 -1.42 -19.22
N ASN A 281 23.47 -0.17 -19.21
CA ASN A 281 24.32 0.40 -20.25
C ASN A 281 25.26 1.44 -19.65
N LEU A 282 26.42 0.98 -19.18
CA LEU A 282 27.40 1.84 -18.49
C LEU A 282 27.97 2.93 -19.40
N GLU A 283 28.16 2.65 -20.68
CA GLU A 283 28.71 3.64 -21.63
C GLU A 283 27.70 4.76 -21.88
N LYS A 284 26.41 4.42 -22.04
CA LYS A 284 25.35 5.43 -22.13
C LYS A 284 25.23 6.23 -20.85
N ALA A 285 25.32 5.59 -19.69
CA ALA A 285 25.30 6.28 -18.39
C ALA A 285 26.46 7.28 -18.25
N LYS A 286 27.68 6.88 -18.58
CA LYS A 286 28.85 7.77 -18.55
C LYS A 286 28.68 8.97 -19.49
N LYS A 287 28.22 8.72 -20.72
CA LYS A 287 27.96 9.77 -21.73
C LYS A 287 26.94 10.79 -21.21
N LEU A 288 25.83 10.34 -20.61
CA LEU A 288 24.80 11.22 -20.04
C LEU A 288 25.37 12.09 -18.89
N LEU A 289 26.26 11.54 -18.07
CA LEU A 289 26.93 12.31 -17.01
C LEU A 289 27.90 13.36 -17.57
N ASP A 290 28.63 13.04 -18.64
CA ASP A 290 29.52 13.97 -19.32
C ASP A 290 28.70 15.14 -19.94
N GLU A 291 27.59 14.80 -20.63
CA GLU A 291 26.66 15.78 -21.21
C GLU A 291 25.97 16.65 -20.14
N ALA A 292 25.76 16.10 -18.94
CA ALA A 292 25.21 16.83 -17.80
C ALA A 292 26.23 17.74 -17.10
N GLY A 293 27.51 17.72 -17.53
CA GLY A 293 28.57 18.56 -16.97
C GLY A 293 29.26 17.98 -15.73
N TYR A 294 29.21 16.66 -15.56
CA TYR A 294 29.89 15.93 -14.47
C TYR A 294 31.01 15.04 -15.01
N PRO A 295 32.16 15.59 -15.46
CA PRO A 295 33.28 14.81 -15.95
C PRO A 295 33.94 14.01 -14.82
N VAL A 296 34.67 12.95 -15.18
CA VAL A 296 35.45 12.17 -14.24
C VAL A 296 36.62 13.00 -13.73
N LYS A 297 36.82 13.06 -12.42
CA LYS A 297 37.93 13.71 -11.74
C LYS A 297 39.18 12.80 -11.71
N ALA A 298 40.31 13.35 -11.27
CA ALA A 298 41.59 12.62 -11.19
C ALA A 298 41.52 11.38 -10.27
N ASP A 299 40.67 11.38 -9.27
CA ASP A 299 40.41 10.26 -8.35
C ASP A 299 39.44 9.21 -8.89
N GLY A 300 38.96 9.35 -10.12
CA GLY A 300 38.02 8.46 -10.75
C GLY A 300 36.55 8.76 -10.38
N THR A 301 36.28 9.73 -9.51
CA THR A 301 34.92 10.12 -9.13
C THR A 301 34.40 11.28 -9.98
N ARG A 302 33.08 11.42 -10.09
CA ARG A 302 32.39 12.58 -10.68
C ARG A 302 31.85 13.47 -9.58
N PHE A 303 31.06 12.90 -8.69
CA PHE A 303 30.49 13.55 -7.51
C PHE A 303 30.13 12.50 -6.44
N THR A 304 29.87 13.01 -5.23
CA THR A 304 29.44 12.20 -4.07
C THR A 304 27.97 12.51 -3.75
N VAL A 305 27.21 11.48 -3.39
CA VAL A 305 25.81 11.57 -2.96
C VAL A 305 25.54 10.76 -1.71
N THR A 306 24.52 11.13 -0.95
CA THR A 306 24.01 10.34 0.17
C THR A 306 22.93 9.36 -0.31
N VAL A 307 22.92 8.15 0.26
CA VAL A 307 21.85 7.17 0.08
C VAL A 307 21.26 6.87 1.44
N ASP A 308 20.03 7.33 1.65
CA ASP A 308 19.21 7.00 2.81
C ASP A 308 18.40 5.72 2.52
N TYR A 309 18.00 5.01 3.55
CA TYR A 309 17.03 3.92 3.41
C TYR A 309 16.01 3.94 4.54
N ALA A 310 14.77 3.55 4.24
CA ALA A 310 13.73 3.42 5.25
C ALA A 310 14.06 2.26 6.18
N PRO A 311 14.22 2.48 7.50
CA PRO A 311 14.50 1.41 8.44
C PRO A 311 13.28 0.51 8.66
N GLY A 312 13.50 -0.70 9.17
CA GLY A 312 12.46 -1.68 9.46
C GLY A 312 12.24 -2.73 8.38
N SER A 313 12.72 -2.49 7.14
CA SER A 313 12.74 -3.49 6.07
C SER A 313 14.17 -3.89 5.71
N PRO A 314 14.53 -5.18 5.73
CA PRO A 314 15.82 -5.66 5.23
C PRO A 314 16.06 -5.30 3.75
N THR A 315 15.00 -5.29 2.94
CA THR A 315 15.10 -5.04 1.49
C THR A 315 15.55 -3.62 1.19
N THR A 316 15.05 -2.61 1.91
CA THR A 316 15.45 -1.20 1.69
C THR A 316 16.94 -0.98 1.98
N LYS A 317 17.45 -1.61 3.05
CA LYS A 317 18.88 -1.62 3.36
C LYS A 317 19.70 -2.35 2.28
N MET A 318 19.27 -3.54 1.86
CA MET A 318 19.94 -4.30 0.78
C MET A 318 19.97 -3.50 -0.53
N MET A 319 18.90 -2.78 -0.87
CA MET A 319 18.90 -1.88 -2.02
C MET A 319 19.97 -0.79 -1.89
N ALA A 320 20.03 -0.10 -0.76
CA ALA A 320 21.04 0.96 -0.54
C ALA A 320 22.48 0.43 -0.64
N GLU A 321 22.75 -0.74 -0.05
CA GLU A 321 24.03 -1.42 -0.15
C GLU A 321 24.36 -1.86 -1.58
N TYR A 322 23.36 -2.34 -2.33
CA TYR A 322 23.51 -2.72 -3.74
C TYR A 322 23.78 -1.52 -4.65
N LEU A 323 23.13 -0.38 -4.41
CA LEU A 323 23.32 0.83 -5.22
C LEU A 323 24.78 1.32 -5.21
N LYS A 324 25.45 1.24 -4.08
CA LYS A 324 26.80 1.76 -3.91
C LYS A 324 27.80 1.24 -4.98
N PRO A 325 28.01 -0.07 -5.15
CA PRO A 325 28.93 -0.58 -6.19
C PRO A 325 28.37 -0.37 -7.62
N GLN A 326 27.04 -0.29 -7.82
CA GLN A 326 26.49 -0.04 -9.16
C GLN A 326 26.79 1.38 -9.63
N LEU A 327 26.55 2.37 -8.78
CA LEU A 327 26.81 3.79 -9.05
C LEU A 327 28.30 4.10 -9.20
N ALA A 328 29.16 3.40 -8.45
CA ALA A 328 30.60 3.53 -8.56
C ALA A 328 31.15 3.18 -9.96
N LYS A 329 30.49 2.26 -10.70
CA LYS A 329 30.88 1.90 -12.09
C LYS A 329 30.84 3.06 -13.06
N VAL A 330 30.07 4.11 -12.74
CA VAL A 330 29.94 5.32 -13.56
C VAL A 330 30.51 6.57 -12.86
N GLY A 331 31.28 6.38 -11.80
CA GLY A 331 31.97 7.47 -11.09
C GLY A 331 31.12 8.21 -10.05
N ILE A 332 29.97 7.70 -9.68
CA ILE A 332 29.13 8.27 -8.61
C ILE A 332 29.49 7.60 -7.28
N ASP A 333 30.05 8.37 -6.34
CA ASP A 333 30.42 7.89 -5.01
C ASP A 333 29.23 7.99 -4.06
N ALA A 334 28.60 6.87 -3.76
CA ALA A 334 27.42 6.76 -2.91
C ALA A 334 27.79 6.47 -1.45
N LYS A 335 27.40 7.35 -0.51
CA LYS A 335 27.60 7.21 0.94
C LYS A 335 26.31 6.86 1.62
N ILE A 336 26.23 5.69 2.23
CA ILE A 336 25.03 5.26 2.96
C ILE A 336 24.91 6.08 4.25
N ARG A 337 23.71 6.66 4.47
CA ARG A 337 23.38 7.43 5.66
C ARG A 337 22.27 6.73 6.44
N ILE A 338 22.63 6.21 7.61
CA ILE A 338 21.72 5.44 8.46
C ILE A 338 20.79 6.36 9.25
N SER A 339 19.54 5.98 9.38
CA SER A 339 18.59 6.55 10.33
C SER A 339 18.31 5.53 11.44
N PRO A 340 18.27 5.95 12.73
CA PRO A 340 18.06 5.03 13.84
C PRO A 340 16.65 4.42 13.86
N ASP A 341 15.67 5.14 13.34
CA ASP A 341 14.24 4.75 13.33
C ASP A 341 13.52 5.36 12.12
N PHE A 342 12.28 4.89 11.90
CA PHE A 342 11.43 5.34 10.81
C PHE A 342 11.07 6.84 10.91
N GLY A 343 10.82 7.34 12.12
CA GLY A 343 10.45 8.74 12.34
C GLY A 343 11.56 9.69 11.88
N THR A 344 12.80 9.42 12.28
CA THR A 344 13.99 10.19 11.89
C THR A 344 14.22 10.16 10.37
N TRP A 345 14.05 9.00 9.74
CA TRP A 345 14.14 8.88 8.28
C TRP A 345 13.02 9.67 7.60
N ALA A 346 11.78 9.50 8.04
CA ALA A 346 10.59 10.15 7.47
C ALA A 346 10.68 11.67 7.58
N GLU A 347 11.12 12.21 8.72
CA GLU A 347 11.37 13.63 8.92
C GLU A 347 12.43 14.15 7.93
N ARG A 348 13.55 13.43 7.79
CA ARG A 348 14.63 13.80 6.87
C ARG A 348 14.16 13.85 5.42
N VAL A 349 13.48 12.82 4.97
CA VAL A 349 13.00 12.71 3.58
C VAL A 349 11.87 13.71 3.28
N SER A 350 10.92 13.88 4.20
CA SER A 350 9.82 14.84 4.02
C SER A 350 10.26 16.31 4.10
N ASN A 351 11.41 16.59 4.71
CA ASN A 351 12.04 17.90 4.70
C ASN A 351 13.04 18.09 3.53
N TYR A 352 13.05 17.14 2.57
CA TYR A 352 13.88 17.17 1.36
C TYR A 352 15.39 17.11 1.61
N ASN A 353 15.80 16.66 2.79
CA ASN A 353 17.21 16.54 3.18
C ASN A 353 17.76 15.15 2.80
N PHE A 354 17.78 14.83 1.52
CA PHE A 354 18.36 13.60 0.95
C PHE A 354 18.79 13.84 -0.49
N ASP A 355 19.64 12.95 -1.03
CA ASP A 355 19.99 12.90 -2.44
C ASP A 355 19.29 11.72 -3.11
N ILE A 356 19.47 10.52 -2.54
CA ILE A 356 18.81 9.27 -2.92
C ILE A 356 18.18 8.66 -1.66
N THR A 357 17.01 8.08 -1.77
CA THR A 357 16.45 7.23 -0.72
C THR A 357 15.88 5.93 -1.30
N THR A 358 16.06 4.81 -0.58
CA THR A 358 15.43 3.54 -0.88
C THR A 358 14.30 3.28 0.10
N ASP A 359 13.14 2.93 -0.43
CA ASP A 359 11.90 2.75 0.31
C ASP A 359 10.98 1.79 -0.43
N ASN A 360 9.81 1.54 0.11
CA ASN A 360 8.73 0.87 -0.58
C ASN A 360 7.47 1.74 -0.59
N VAL A 361 6.66 1.58 -1.62
CA VAL A 361 5.38 2.28 -1.78
C VAL A 361 4.27 1.28 -2.03
N PHE A 362 3.07 1.64 -1.58
CA PHE A 362 1.87 0.83 -1.76
C PHE A 362 0.91 1.50 -2.74
N ASN A 363 0.48 0.77 -3.77
CA ASN A 363 -0.45 1.28 -4.79
C ASN A 363 -1.90 1.29 -4.33
N TRP A 364 -2.27 0.51 -3.30
CA TRP A 364 -3.62 0.43 -2.73
C TRP A 364 -4.72 0.17 -3.76
N GLY A 365 -4.40 -0.68 -4.75
CA GLY A 365 -5.30 -1.17 -5.76
C GLY A 365 -5.49 -0.24 -6.94
N ASP A 366 -5.94 0.97 -6.72
CA ASP A 366 -6.17 1.93 -7.80
C ASP A 366 -5.14 3.06 -7.77
N PRO A 367 -4.61 3.50 -8.94
CA PRO A 367 -3.63 4.58 -8.99
C PRO A 367 -4.08 5.89 -8.35
N VAL A 368 -5.38 6.21 -8.36
CA VAL A 368 -5.94 7.38 -7.66
C VAL A 368 -5.69 7.33 -6.16
N ILE A 369 -5.71 6.11 -5.57
CA ILE A 369 -5.56 5.93 -4.13
C ILE A 369 -4.09 5.99 -3.72
N GLY A 370 -3.23 5.20 -4.36
CA GLY A 370 -1.86 4.99 -3.89
C GLY A 370 -0.76 5.62 -4.75
N VAL A 371 -1.00 5.87 -6.06
CA VAL A 371 0.04 6.33 -6.98
C VAL A 371 0.03 7.85 -7.11
N HIS A 372 -1.13 8.48 -7.36
CA HIS A 372 -1.23 9.92 -7.62
C HIS A 372 -0.56 10.76 -6.54
N ARG A 373 -0.67 10.37 -5.26
CA ARG A 373 -0.07 11.09 -4.13
C ARG A 373 1.44 11.28 -4.25
N THR A 374 2.11 10.36 -4.93
CA THR A 374 3.57 10.34 -5.09
C THR A 374 4.03 11.28 -6.21
N TYR A 375 3.19 11.52 -7.22
CA TYR A 375 3.60 12.26 -8.43
C TYR A 375 2.91 13.61 -8.59
N SER A 376 1.79 13.86 -7.92
CA SER A 376 1.08 15.14 -8.00
C SER A 376 1.96 16.28 -7.48
N SER A 377 2.14 17.32 -8.28
CA SER A 377 2.88 18.53 -7.90
C SER A 377 2.26 19.24 -6.69
N ALA A 378 0.95 19.10 -6.48
CA ALA A 378 0.23 19.65 -5.33
C ALA A 378 0.63 18.95 -4.00
N ASN A 379 1.21 17.75 -4.07
CA ASN A 379 1.64 16.98 -2.91
C ASN A 379 3.13 17.23 -2.54
N ILE A 380 3.78 18.22 -3.14
CA ILE A 380 5.09 18.69 -2.71
C ILE A 380 4.88 19.59 -1.49
N VAL A 381 4.70 18.98 -0.33
CA VAL A 381 4.45 19.67 0.93
C VAL A 381 5.52 19.25 1.94
N LYS A 382 6.36 20.22 2.35
CA LYS A 382 7.45 19.98 3.30
C LYS A 382 6.92 19.47 4.64
N GLY A 383 7.58 18.47 5.20
CA GLY A 383 7.18 17.84 6.47
C GLY A 383 6.07 16.79 6.35
N VAL A 384 5.55 16.53 5.14
CA VAL A 384 4.53 15.49 4.92
C VAL A 384 5.19 14.24 4.34
N PRO A 385 5.35 13.16 5.12
CA PRO A 385 5.92 11.91 4.62
C PRO A 385 4.95 11.17 3.69
N CYS A 386 5.47 10.20 2.93
CA CYS A 386 4.70 9.35 2.02
C CYS A 386 3.88 10.14 0.97
N SER A 387 4.40 11.29 0.55
CA SER A 387 3.85 12.16 -0.50
C SER A 387 4.86 12.31 -1.64
N ASN A 388 4.80 13.39 -2.42
CA ASN A 388 5.79 13.70 -3.44
C ASN A 388 7.08 14.29 -2.80
N THR A 389 7.76 13.50 -1.98
CA THR A 389 8.97 13.90 -1.25
C THR A 389 10.18 14.08 -2.17
N GLN A 390 10.20 13.43 -3.32
CA GLN A 390 11.21 13.62 -4.37
C GLN A 390 11.08 14.95 -5.14
N GLN A 391 10.04 15.75 -4.86
CA GLN A 391 9.79 17.08 -5.42
C GLN A 391 9.56 17.08 -6.95
N TYR A 392 9.09 15.97 -7.51
CA TYR A 392 8.84 15.85 -8.93
C TYR A 392 7.69 16.77 -9.40
N ARG A 393 7.94 17.53 -10.46
CA ARG A 393 6.96 18.45 -11.09
C ARG A 393 6.89 18.18 -12.59
N ASN A 394 5.68 17.88 -13.06
CA ASN A 394 5.40 17.78 -14.47
C ASN A 394 3.92 18.10 -14.72
N PRO A 395 3.59 19.29 -15.27
CA PRO A 395 2.20 19.70 -15.49
C PRO A 395 1.41 18.74 -16.40
N LYS A 396 2.08 18.05 -17.35
CA LYS A 396 1.43 17.06 -18.19
C LYS A 396 1.03 15.82 -17.39
N VAL A 397 1.89 15.39 -16.47
CA VAL A 397 1.60 14.28 -15.55
C VAL A 397 0.44 14.64 -14.62
N ASP A 398 0.42 15.86 -14.07
CA ASP A 398 -0.69 16.35 -13.25
C ASP A 398 -2.02 16.31 -14.01
N ALA A 399 -2.05 16.80 -15.25
CA ALA A 399 -3.23 16.82 -16.10
C ALA A 399 -3.73 15.40 -16.44
N ILE A 400 -2.81 14.47 -16.79
CA ILE A 400 -3.16 13.07 -17.05
C ILE A 400 -3.76 12.40 -15.82
N MET A 401 -3.15 12.59 -14.64
CA MET A 401 -3.67 12.05 -13.40
C MET A 401 -5.06 12.57 -13.06
N GLU A 402 -5.30 13.87 -13.25
CA GLU A 402 -6.61 14.49 -13.03
C GLU A 402 -7.67 13.92 -13.97
N GLN A 403 -7.36 13.78 -15.26
CA GLN A 403 -8.25 13.16 -16.24
C GLN A 403 -8.53 11.70 -15.91
N ALA A 404 -7.50 10.90 -15.61
CA ALA A 404 -7.64 9.48 -15.26
C ALA A 404 -8.44 9.27 -13.97
N ALA A 405 -8.42 10.24 -13.03
CA ALA A 405 -9.17 10.17 -11.79
C ALA A 405 -10.70 10.24 -11.99
N SER A 406 -11.17 10.75 -13.12
CA SER A 406 -12.60 10.90 -13.43
C SER A 406 -13.05 10.15 -14.70
N GLU A 407 -12.13 9.51 -15.44
CA GLU A 407 -12.45 8.72 -16.63
C GLU A 407 -13.09 7.38 -16.23
N VAL A 408 -14.34 7.16 -16.64
CA VAL A 408 -15.12 5.95 -16.33
C VAL A 408 -14.92 4.82 -17.35
N ASP A 409 -14.49 5.14 -18.55
CA ASP A 409 -14.16 4.16 -19.57
C ASP A 409 -12.78 3.54 -19.25
N ASN A 410 -12.77 2.26 -18.93
CA ASN A 410 -11.57 1.56 -18.51
C ASN A 410 -10.47 1.52 -19.59
N GLU A 411 -10.82 1.47 -20.89
CA GLU A 411 -9.83 1.47 -21.97
C GLU A 411 -9.17 2.85 -22.13
N LYS A 412 -9.97 3.91 -22.07
CA LYS A 412 -9.44 5.28 -22.09
C LYS A 412 -8.57 5.54 -20.85
N ARG A 413 -9.05 5.09 -19.69
CA ARG A 413 -8.31 5.20 -18.44
C ARG A 413 -6.98 4.45 -18.48
N ALA A 414 -6.96 3.25 -19.05
CA ALA A 414 -5.72 2.48 -19.26
C ALA A 414 -4.74 3.19 -20.20
N LYS A 415 -5.22 3.86 -21.26
CA LYS A 415 -4.38 4.67 -22.17
C LYS A 415 -3.76 5.86 -21.43
N LEU A 416 -4.52 6.55 -20.59
CA LEU A 416 -4.02 7.66 -19.76
C LEU A 416 -2.92 7.18 -18.79
N TYR A 417 -3.15 6.05 -18.11
CA TYR A 417 -2.13 5.48 -17.21
C TYR A 417 -0.92 4.91 -17.95
N LYS A 418 -1.08 4.45 -19.20
CA LYS A 418 0.06 4.08 -20.04
C LYS A 418 0.93 5.32 -20.34
N GLU A 419 0.32 6.42 -20.79
CA GLU A 419 1.02 7.67 -21.06
C GLU A 419 1.70 8.23 -19.80
N PHE A 420 1.00 8.22 -18.66
CA PHE A 420 1.55 8.58 -17.36
C PHE A 420 2.84 7.81 -17.05
N GLN A 421 2.79 6.47 -17.17
CA GLN A 421 3.95 5.63 -16.91
C GLN A 421 5.12 5.91 -17.86
N GLN A 422 4.84 6.13 -19.14
CA GLN A 422 5.86 6.47 -20.13
C GLN A 422 6.59 7.76 -19.79
N ILE A 423 5.86 8.82 -19.42
CA ILE A 423 6.45 10.11 -19.05
C ILE A 423 7.27 9.96 -17.77
N VAL A 424 6.69 9.41 -16.72
CA VAL A 424 7.37 9.25 -15.43
C VAL A 424 8.64 8.41 -15.56
N MET A 425 8.60 7.35 -16.37
CA MET A 425 9.80 6.53 -16.61
C MET A 425 10.85 7.20 -17.48
N ASN A 426 10.49 8.16 -18.33
CA ASN A 426 11.47 8.99 -19.02
C ASN A 426 12.09 10.05 -18.10
N ASP A 427 11.32 10.63 -17.20
CA ASP A 427 11.78 11.66 -16.25
C ASP A 427 12.56 11.07 -15.06
N VAL A 428 12.34 9.81 -14.75
CA VAL A 428 12.99 9.02 -13.68
C VAL A 428 13.08 9.76 -12.34
N PRO A 429 12.01 10.30 -11.78
CA PRO A 429 12.08 10.79 -10.40
C PRO A 429 12.29 9.64 -9.42
N ILE A 430 11.85 8.45 -9.81
CA ILE A 430 11.94 7.20 -9.06
C ILE A 430 12.35 6.10 -10.04
N TYR A 431 13.33 5.29 -9.65
CA TYR A 431 13.70 4.05 -10.32
C TYR A 431 13.12 2.87 -9.53
N PHE A 432 12.28 2.07 -10.18
CA PHE A 432 11.65 0.92 -9.55
C PHE A 432 12.55 -0.31 -9.65
N MET A 433 12.63 -1.06 -8.56
CA MET A 433 13.46 -2.26 -8.45
C MET A 433 12.61 -3.53 -8.63
N THR A 434 11.74 -3.80 -7.67
CA THR A 434 10.98 -5.06 -7.59
C THR A 434 9.61 -4.83 -6.97
N THR A 435 8.72 -5.81 -7.10
CA THR A 435 7.60 -5.93 -6.16
C THR A 435 8.16 -6.35 -4.80
N THR A 436 7.56 -5.86 -3.71
CA THR A 436 7.98 -6.28 -2.36
C THR A 436 7.62 -7.76 -2.14
N ALA A 437 8.55 -8.50 -1.56
CA ALA A 437 8.46 -9.95 -1.40
C ALA A 437 7.57 -10.40 -0.23
N TYR A 438 6.42 -9.76 0.01
CA TYR A 438 5.54 -10.20 1.08
C TYR A 438 5.03 -11.62 0.87
N HIS A 439 5.15 -12.42 1.91
CA HIS A 439 4.60 -13.76 2.00
C HIS A 439 3.78 -13.90 3.28
N THR A 440 2.85 -14.82 3.24
CA THR A 440 2.22 -15.36 4.43
C THR A 440 2.73 -16.77 4.66
N ILE A 441 3.27 -17.03 5.83
CA ILE A 441 3.63 -18.37 6.29
C ILE A 441 2.52 -18.82 7.23
N TYR A 442 1.92 -19.98 6.99
CA TYR A 442 0.85 -20.48 7.85
C TYR A 442 0.86 -21.99 8.00
N ASN A 443 0.33 -22.48 9.13
CA ASN A 443 0.20 -23.89 9.41
C ASN A 443 -0.89 -24.53 8.53
N LYS A 444 -0.65 -25.71 7.98
CA LYS A 444 -1.62 -26.47 7.15
C LYS A 444 -2.93 -26.78 7.85
N ARG A 445 -2.97 -26.73 9.20
CA ARG A 445 -4.22 -26.85 9.96
C ARG A 445 -5.19 -25.69 9.73
N VAL A 446 -4.71 -24.53 9.25
CA VAL A 446 -5.57 -23.40 8.93
C VAL A 446 -6.24 -23.62 7.59
N GLY A 447 -7.55 -23.61 7.57
CA GLY A 447 -8.40 -23.67 6.37
C GLY A 447 -8.91 -22.30 5.98
N ASN A 448 -9.19 -22.09 4.69
CA ASN A 448 -9.67 -20.83 4.12
C ASN A 448 -8.82 -19.60 4.50
N VAL A 449 -7.52 -19.75 4.39
CA VAL A 449 -6.59 -18.62 4.59
C VAL A 449 -6.96 -17.50 3.61
N PRO A 450 -7.15 -16.23 4.08
CA PRO A 450 -7.57 -15.14 3.23
C PRO A 450 -6.63 -14.93 2.05
N ALA A 451 -7.17 -15.06 0.84
CA ALA A 451 -6.42 -14.95 -0.42
C ALA A 451 -7.00 -13.89 -1.37
N SER A 452 -7.96 -13.09 -0.93
CA SER A 452 -8.47 -11.94 -1.69
C SER A 452 -7.35 -10.96 -2.02
N ILE A 453 -7.61 -9.94 -2.82
CA ILE A 453 -6.63 -8.88 -3.09
C ILE A 453 -6.05 -8.25 -1.81
N TRP A 454 -6.76 -8.34 -0.69
CA TRP A 454 -6.38 -7.79 0.61
C TRP A 454 -5.75 -8.81 1.58
N GLY A 455 -5.78 -10.12 1.25
CA GLY A 455 -5.21 -11.18 2.06
C GLY A 455 -5.58 -11.07 3.54
N PHE A 456 -4.60 -11.08 4.42
CA PHE A 456 -4.78 -10.96 5.86
C PHE A 456 -5.32 -9.60 6.36
N LEU A 457 -5.46 -8.62 5.49
CA LEU A 457 -6.21 -7.39 5.79
C LEU A 457 -7.73 -7.58 5.59
N ALA A 458 -8.19 -8.67 4.95
CA ALA A 458 -9.60 -9.02 4.79
C ALA A 458 -10.17 -9.65 6.08
N PRO A 459 -11.50 -9.73 6.24
CA PRO A 459 -12.13 -10.41 7.37
C PRO A 459 -11.79 -11.91 7.45
N TYR A 460 -11.53 -12.43 8.67
CA TYR A 460 -11.25 -13.87 8.91
C TYR A 460 -12.50 -14.71 9.16
N MET A 461 -13.66 -14.24 8.74
CA MET A 461 -14.94 -14.92 9.03
C MET A 461 -15.03 -16.34 8.45
N ASP A 462 -14.28 -16.62 7.40
CA ASP A 462 -14.24 -17.93 6.71
C ASP A 462 -13.08 -18.84 7.16
N VAL A 463 -12.17 -18.33 7.99
CA VAL A 463 -11.04 -19.08 8.50
C VAL A 463 -11.52 -20.11 9.50
N TYR A 464 -11.01 -21.34 9.39
CA TYR A 464 -11.28 -22.43 10.32
C TYR A 464 -10.03 -23.27 10.58
N LEU A 465 -10.06 -24.06 11.67
CA LEU A 465 -9.03 -25.05 11.95
C LEU A 465 -9.49 -26.43 11.47
N LYS A 466 -8.68 -27.07 10.67
CA LYS A 466 -8.88 -28.49 10.27
C LYS A 466 -8.69 -29.38 11.51
N LYS A 467 -9.52 -30.40 11.61
CA LYS A 467 -9.42 -31.43 12.64
C LYS A 467 -8.23 -32.36 12.35
#